data_b0d44fad5b036f3f7964e495060ec4be
#
_entry.id   b0d44fad5b036f3f7964e495060ec4be
#
_cell.length_a   1.000
_cell.length_b   1.000
_cell.length_c   1.000
_cell.angle_alpha   90.00
_cell.angle_beta   90.00
_cell.angle_gamma   90.00
#
_symmetry.space_group_name_H-M   'P 1'
#
loop_
_entity.id
_entity.type
_entity.pdbx_description
1 polymer ?
#
loop_
_entity_poly.entity_id
_entity_poly.type
_entity_poly.pdbx_seq_one_letter_code
_entity_poly.pdbx_strand_id
1 'polypeptide(L)'
;AVDYAIAHGLARKSVIEHKEQLKHALQYGKVSTTKQQLEFAISGHEYLRSRDTENGRLYTNVEAHVEEKKLIAETRNGIGKYKPLNPDYSIRNAQLSDEQQKAVYHALNSKDFITLITGRAGTGKTWSVKEVAQGIEESGIPLGAFAPSSQASRKVQRQDGFDEATTIAELLVNEKKQAELSGGGIWIDEAGMVGNATMNQVIGLAKKQNARILLTGDTRQHNSVERGDALRIIEQYGEVEAASITQNRRQQHESYREAVEALSNGQQ
;
A
#
# COMPACT_ATOMS: atom_id res chain seq x y z
N ALA A 1 -24.01 -20.82 -8.34
CA ALA A 1 -24.44 -19.81 -7.34
C ALA A 1 -23.33 -19.54 -6.34
N VAL A 2 -22.80 -20.57 -5.67
CA VAL A 2 -21.76 -20.40 -4.63
C VAL A 2 -20.47 -19.85 -5.22
N ASP A 3 -19.96 -20.42 -6.31
CA ASP A 3 -18.74 -19.92 -7.00
C ASP A 3 -18.88 -18.46 -7.40
N TYR A 4 -20.03 -18.08 -7.94
CA TYR A 4 -20.31 -16.70 -8.30
C TYR A 4 -20.36 -15.78 -7.08
N ALA A 5 -21.00 -16.22 -5.99
CA ALA A 5 -21.06 -15.46 -4.76
C ALA A 5 -19.67 -15.28 -4.12
N ILE A 6 -18.82 -16.29 -4.20
CA ILE A 6 -17.42 -16.23 -3.73
C ILE A 6 -16.64 -15.22 -4.58
N ALA A 7 -16.70 -15.35 -5.91
CA ALA A 7 -16.01 -14.46 -6.82
C ALA A 7 -16.49 -13.01 -6.66
N HIS A 8 -17.78 -12.79 -6.54
CA HIS A 8 -18.37 -11.46 -6.39
C HIS A 8 -18.08 -10.85 -5.00
N GLY A 9 -18.27 -11.62 -3.93
CA GLY A 9 -18.05 -11.16 -2.56
C GLY A 9 -16.60 -10.83 -2.25
N LEU A 10 -15.67 -11.60 -2.80
CA LEU A 10 -14.23 -11.43 -2.60
C LEU A 10 -13.51 -10.70 -3.75
N ALA A 11 -14.26 -10.15 -4.72
CA ALA A 11 -13.65 -9.40 -5.83
C ALA A 11 -12.90 -8.14 -5.36
N ARG A 12 -13.42 -7.47 -4.32
CA ARG A 12 -12.88 -6.22 -3.78
C ARG A 12 -12.51 -6.30 -2.30
N LYS A 13 -12.78 -7.43 -1.65
CA LYS A 13 -12.52 -7.66 -0.23
C LYS A 13 -11.63 -8.88 -0.07
N SER A 14 -10.60 -8.79 0.76
CA SER A 14 -9.81 -9.97 1.14
C SER A 14 -10.57 -10.89 2.10
N VAL A 15 -11.51 -10.33 2.85
CA VAL A 15 -12.30 -11.04 3.86
C VAL A 15 -13.77 -10.62 3.76
N ILE A 16 -14.67 -11.59 3.89
CA ILE A 16 -16.13 -11.38 3.89
C ILE A 16 -16.78 -12.14 5.05
N GLU A 17 -17.79 -11.54 5.65
CA GLU A 17 -18.59 -12.21 6.71
C GLU A 17 -19.49 -13.29 6.13
N HIS A 18 -19.74 -14.35 6.93
CA HIS A 18 -20.63 -15.45 6.55
C HIS A 18 -22.02 -14.95 6.08
N LYS A 19 -22.60 -14.00 6.82
CA LYS A 19 -23.92 -13.43 6.49
C LYS A 19 -23.94 -12.74 5.11
N GLU A 20 -22.90 -11.99 4.81
CA GLU A 20 -22.75 -11.28 3.52
C GLU A 20 -22.53 -12.29 2.40
N GLN A 21 -21.67 -13.29 2.61
CA GLN A 21 -21.42 -14.35 1.63
C GLN A 21 -22.68 -15.15 1.33
N LEU A 22 -23.45 -15.50 2.36
CA LEU A 22 -24.72 -16.19 2.21
C LEU A 22 -25.77 -15.33 1.47
N LYS A 23 -25.82 -14.03 1.76
CA LYS A 23 -26.68 -13.08 1.03
C LYS A 23 -26.37 -13.08 -0.47
N HIS A 24 -25.10 -12.99 -0.85
CA HIS A 24 -24.69 -13.08 -2.26
C HIS A 24 -25.08 -14.42 -2.88
N ALA A 25 -24.87 -15.54 -2.18
CA ALA A 25 -25.24 -16.86 -2.68
C ALA A 25 -26.75 -17.01 -2.89
N LEU A 26 -27.57 -16.43 -2.00
CA LEU A 26 -29.04 -16.42 -2.11
C LEU A 26 -29.52 -15.56 -3.29
N GLN A 27 -28.89 -14.41 -3.52
CA GLN A 27 -29.24 -13.52 -4.64
C GLN A 27 -29.02 -14.17 -6.02
N TYR A 28 -28.02 -15.02 -6.13
CA TYR A 28 -27.64 -15.69 -7.38
C TYR A 28 -27.98 -17.18 -7.40
N GLY A 29 -28.61 -17.69 -6.34
CA GLY A 29 -29.11 -19.06 -6.25
C GLY A 29 -30.32 -19.27 -7.18
N LYS A 30 -30.46 -20.49 -7.67
CA LYS A 30 -31.70 -20.89 -8.34
C LYS A 30 -32.83 -20.98 -7.31
N VAL A 31 -34.07 -20.73 -7.72
CA VAL A 31 -35.26 -20.76 -6.85
C VAL A 31 -35.41 -22.06 -6.04
N SER A 32 -34.82 -23.14 -6.52
CA SER A 32 -34.85 -24.48 -5.89
C SER A 32 -33.76 -24.70 -4.81
N THR A 33 -32.85 -23.76 -4.60
CA THR A 33 -31.73 -23.96 -3.66
C THR A 33 -32.08 -23.43 -2.26
N THR A 34 -32.03 -24.31 -1.27
CA THR A 34 -32.34 -23.92 0.12
C THR A 34 -31.15 -23.22 0.79
N LYS A 35 -31.45 -22.43 1.83
CA LYS A 35 -30.42 -21.78 2.65
C LYS A 35 -29.41 -22.80 3.20
N GLN A 36 -29.87 -23.95 3.74
CA GLN A 36 -29.02 -24.99 4.29
C GLN A 36 -28.04 -25.59 3.25
N GLN A 37 -28.52 -25.79 2.02
CA GLN A 37 -27.67 -26.27 0.93
C GLN A 37 -26.57 -25.28 0.58
N LEU A 38 -26.88 -23.97 0.60
CA LEU A 38 -25.88 -22.92 0.35
C LEU A 38 -24.87 -22.82 1.51
N GLU A 39 -25.33 -22.86 2.74
CA GLU A 39 -24.45 -22.87 3.92
C GLU A 39 -23.49 -24.06 3.91
N PHE A 40 -23.98 -25.25 3.60
CA PHE A 40 -23.16 -26.45 3.45
C PHE A 40 -22.13 -26.29 2.33
N ALA A 41 -22.55 -25.82 1.15
CA ALA A 41 -21.67 -25.63 0.01
C ALA A 41 -20.60 -24.54 0.25
N ILE A 42 -20.95 -23.45 0.98
CA ILE A 42 -19.98 -22.42 1.35
C ILE A 42 -18.97 -22.96 2.36
N SER A 43 -19.42 -23.68 3.39
CA SER A 43 -18.54 -24.18 4.46
C SER A 43 -17.56 -25.25 3.99
N GLY A 44 -17.93 -26.05 2.98
CA GLY A 44 -17.09 -27.09 2.38
C GLY A 44 -16.34 -26.68 1.12
N HIS A 45 -16.37 -25.39 0.74
CA HIS A 45 -15.80 -24.96 -0.52
C HIS A 45 -14.27 -24.94 -0.51
N GLU A 46 -13.63 -25.65 -1.44
CA GLU A 46 -12.18 -25.88 -1.48
C GLU A 46 -11.34 -24.59 -1.61
N TYR A 47 -11.88 -23.58 -2.31
CA TYR A 47 -11.22 -22.28 -2.50
C TYR A 47 -11.43 -21.29 -1.35
N LEU A 48 -12.22 -21.65 -0.33
CA LEU A 48 -12.41 -20.81 0.85
C LEU A 48 -11.55 -21.27 2.02
N ARG A 49 -11.12 -20.30 2.80
CA ARG A 49 -10.58 -20.47 4.14
C ARG A 49 -11.46 -19.72 5.11
N SER A 50 -11.75 -20.30 6.24
CA SER A 50 -12.60 -19.65 7.24
C SER A 50 -11.92 -19.57 8.59
N ARG A 51 -12.31 -18.57 9.36
CA ARG A 51 -11.93 -18.39 10.76
C ARG A 51 -13.14 -17.94 11.56
N ASP A 52 -13.37 -18.59 12.68
CA ASP A 52 -14.39 -18.17 13.65
C ASP A 52 -13.84 -17.03 14.50
N THR A 53 -14.66 -16.00 14.70
CA THR A 53 -14.38 -14.83 15.53
C THR A 53 -15.54 -14.61 16.49
N GLU A 54 -15.37 -13.75 17.48
CA GLU A 54 -16.44 -13.36 18.42
C GLU A 54 -17.67 -12.79 17.69
N ASN A 55 -17.47 -12.14 16.53
CA ASN A 55 -18.54 -11.54 15.73
C ASN A 55 -19.10 -12.46 14.63
N GLY A 56 -18.63 -13.72 14.55
CA GLY A 56 -19.08 -14.71 13.60
C GLY A 56 -17.95 -15.24 12.71
N ARG A 57 -18.35 -16.05 11.72
CA ARG A 57 -17.39 -16.68 10.79
C ARG A 57 -17.03 -15.74 9.65
N LEU A 58 -15.72 -15.60 9.41
CA LEU A 58 -15.13 -14.88 8.31
C LEU A 58 -14.60 -15.85 7.27
N TYR A 59 -14.69 -15.46 6.00
CA TYR A 59 -14.14 -16.22 4.88
C TYR A 59 -13.15 -15.35 4.08
N THR A 60 -12.11 -16.00 3.58
CA THR A 60 -11.20 -15.50 2.54
C THR A 60 -11.01 -16.57 1.48
N ASN A 61 -10.59 -16.21 0.28
CA ASN A 61 -10.21 -17.23 -0.71
C ASN A 61 -8.71 -17.58 -0.58
N VAL A 62 -8.36 -18.75 -1.11
CA VAL A 62 -6.97 -19.23 -1.10
C VAL A 62 -6.03 -18.28 -1.78
N GLU A 63 -6.46 -17.66 -2.89
CA GLU A 63 -5.67 -16.71 -3.67
C GLU A 63 -5.30 -15.46 -2.85
N ALA A 64 -6.29 -14.81 -2.20
CA ALA A 64 -6.02 -13.66 -1.33
C ALA A 64 -5.03 -14.01 -0.21
N HIS A 65 -5.19 -15.19 0.40
CA HIS A 65 -4.31 -15.64 1.45
C HIS A 65 -2.87 -15.89 0.97
N VAL A 66 -2.71 -16.44 -0.24
CA VAL A 66 -1.40 -16.65 -0.87
C VAL A 66 -0.75 -15.30 -1.20
N GLU A 67 -1.52 -14.34 -1.75
CA GLU A 67 -1.04 -12.99 -2.05
C GLU A 67 -0.53 -12.28 -0.79
N GLU A 68 -1.26 -12.33 0.31
CA GLU A 68 -0.88 -11.72 1.59
C GLU A 68 0.37 -12.37 2.19
N LYS A 69 0.42 -13.70 2.21
CA LYS A 69 1.60 -14.45 2.67
C LYS A 69 2.85 -14.12 1.86
N LYS A 70 2.71 -14.04 0.54
CA LYS A 70 3.81 -13.69 -0.35
C LYS A 70 4.30 -12.29 -0.06
N LEU A 71 3.40 -11.32 0.06
CA LEU A 71 3.71 -9.93 0.38
C LEU A 71 4.53 -9.81 1.67
N ILE A 72 4.08 -10.46 2.74
CA ILE A 72 4.77 -10.48 4.04
C ILE A 72 6.14 -11.15 3.92
N ALA A 73 6.21 -12.32 3.29
CA ALA A 73 7.46 -13.06 3.15
C ALA A 73 8.50 -12.30 2.34
N GLU A 74 8.09 -11.66 1.23
CA GLU A 74 8.99 -10.88 0.39
C GLU A 74 9.52 -9.62 1.10
N THR A 75 8.67 -8.97 1.90
CA THR A 75 9.05 -7.82 2.72
C THR A 75 10.09 -8.24 3.76
N ARG A 76 9.80 -9.24 4.57
CA ARG A 76 10.71 -9.76 5.63
C ARG A 76 12.03 -10.26 5.06
N ASN A 77 11.98 -10.97 3.95
CA ASN A 77 13.18 -11.45 3.28
C ASN A 77 14.08 -10.34 2.76
N GLY A 78 13.58 -9.14 2.63
CA GLY A 78 14.33 -7.97 2.16
C GLY A 78 14.98 -7.13 3.25
N ILE A 79 14.74 -7.41 4.53
CA ILE A 79 15.24 -6.61 5.66
C ILE A 79 16.76 -6.71 5.75
N GLY A 80 17.44 -5.57 5.84
CA GLY A 80 18.89 -5.46 6.06
C GLY A 80 19.77 -5.93 4.90
N LYS A 81 19.22 -6.20 3.71
CA LYS A 81 19.97 -6.81 2.61
C LYS A 81 20.57 -5.84 1.59
N TYR A 82 20.26 -4.57 1.72
CA TYR A 82 20.67 -3.56 0.75
C TYR A 82 21.65 -2.56 1.37
N LYS A 83 22.41 -1.88 0.53
CA LYS A 83 23.23 -0.76 0.98
C LYS A 83 22.34 0.47 1.16
N PRO A 84 22.62 1.37 2.12
CA PRO A 84 21.96 2.66 2.19
C PRO A 84 21.96 3.40 0.84
N LEU A 85 20.93 4.18 0.56
CA LEU A 85 20.83 4.95 -0.69
C LEU A 85 21.80 6.14 -0.68
N ASN A 86 21.85 6.88 0.43
CA ASN A 86 22.81 7.98 0.64
C ASN A 86 22.97 8.26 2.14
N PRO A 87 23.82 7.56 2.85
CA PRO A 87 23.94 7.71 4.31
C PRO A 87 24.59 9.05 4.73
N ASP A 88 25.36 9.67 3.85
CA ASP A 88 26.10 10.92 4.12
C ASP A 88 25.32 12.17 3.67
N TYR A 89 24.07 11.99 3.24
CA TYR A 89 23.23 13.09 2.77
C TYR A 89 22.94 14.11 3.86
N SER A 90 23.15 15.39 3.55
CA SER A 90 22.79 16.51 4.41
C SER A 90 21.53 17.18 3.89
N ILE A 91 20.49 17.22 4.72
CA ILE A 91 19.20 17.84 4.38
C ILE A 91 19.41 19.30 4.04
N ARG A 92 18.88 19.75 2.89
CA ARG A 92 19.00 21.11 2.38
C ARG A 92 17.79 21.97 2.70
N ASN A 93 16.62 21.35 2.82
CA ASN A 93 15.38 22.07 3.11
C ASN A 93 15.23 22.33 4.62
N ALA A 94 15.62 23.52 5.05
CA ALA A 94 15.51 23.97 6.45
C ALA A 94 14.04 24.09 6.95
N GLN A 95 13.04 23.99 6.06
CA GLN A 95 11.63 24.08 6.44
C GLN A 95 11.04 22.72 6.85
N LEU A 96 11.77 21.62 6.71
CA LEU A 96 11.30 20.32 7.15
C LEU A 96 11.20 20.27 8.68
N SER A 97 10.09 19.72 9.19
CA SER A 97 9.96 19.42 10.62
C SER A 97 10.89 18.29 11.03
N ASP A 98 11.09 18.11 12.33
CA ASP A 98 11.90 17.02 12.86
C ASP A 98 11.40 15.64 12.41
N GLU A 99 10.06 15.43 12.36
CA GLU A 99 9.48 14.19 11.85
C GLU A 99 9.79 14.00 10.36
N GLN A 100 9.71 15.05 9.57
CA GLN A 100 10.02 15.01 8.14
C GLN A 100 11.52 14.76 7.90
N GLN A 101 12.40 15.38 8.67
CA GLN A 101 13.85 15.14 8.60
C GLN A 101 14.17 13.68 8.97
N LYS A 102 13.56 13.16 10.04
CA LYS A 102 13.70 11.75 10.44
C LYS A 102 13.24 10.80 9.32
N ALA A 103 12.14 11.12 8.63
CA ALA A 103 11.66 10.32 7.51
C ALA A 103 12.66 10.33 6.33
N VAL A 104 13.29 11.46 6.03
CA VAL A 104 14.35 11.56 5.02
C VAL A 104 15.54 10.67 5.39
N TYR A 105 16.07 10.83 6.60
CA TYR A 105 17.20 10.01 7.05
C TYR A 105 16.85 8.53 7.11
N HIS A 106 15.64 8.18 7.56
CA HIS A 106 15.15 6.81 7.54
C HIS A 106 15.21 6.22 6.13
N ALA A 107 14.68 6.92 5.14
CA ALA A 107 14.64 6.43 3.76
C ALA A 107 16.03 6.28 3.13
N LEU A 108 16.91 7.26 3.35
CA LEU A 108 18.25 7.26 2.75
C LEU A 108 19.23 6.29 3.44
N ASN A 109 19.03 6.02 4.73
CA ASN A 109 19.87 5.11 5.52
C ASN A 109 19.33 3.68 5.60
N SER A 110 18.08 3.44 5.22
CA SER A 110 17.49 2.10 5.27
C SER A 110 18.34 1.09 4.47
N LYS A 111 18.45 -0.12 5.00
CA LYS A 111 19.06 -1.27 4.33
C LYS A 111 18.01 -2.27 3.84
N ASP A 112 16.74 -1.91 3.90
CA ASP A 112 15.63 -2.78 3.58
C ASP A 112 15.25 -2.69 2.12
N PHE A 113 14.68 -3.76 1.60
CA PHE A 113 14.12 -3.81 0.24
C PHE A 113 12.94 -2.86 0.07
N ILE A 114 12.09 -2.77 1.10
CA ILE A 114 10.92 -1.89 1.15
C ILE A 114 11.09 -0.93 2.31
N THR A 115 10.96 0.36 2.04
CA THR A 115 11.02 1.42 3.05
C THR A 115 9.69 2.16 3.09
N LEU A 116 9.20 2.50 4.29
CA LEU A 116 7.89 3.11 4.50
C LEU A 116 8.02 4.53 5.05
N ILE A 117 7.31 5.48 4.44
CA ILE A 117 7.00 6.80 5.01
C ILE A 117 5.49 6.92 5.10
N THR A 118 4.94 6.84 6.31
CA THR A 118 3.50 6.88 6.54
C THR A 118 3.07 8.21 7.16
N GLY A 119 1.81 8.59 6.98
CA GLY A 119 1.26 9.81 7.57
C GLY A 119 -0.05 10.19 6.94
N ARG A 120 -0.85 10.98 7.67
CA ARG A 120 -2.16 11.47 7.20
C ARG A 120 -2.03 12.39 5.99
N ALA A 121 -3.14 12.59 5.27
CA ALA A 121 -3.19 13.61 4.24
C ALA A 121 -2.87 15.00 4.83
N GLY A 122 -2.01 15.77 4.15
CA GLY A 122 -1.65 17.12 4.60
C GLY A 122 -0.48 17.20 5.59
N THR A 123 0.12 16.10 6.01
CA THR A 123 1.30 16.11 6.90
C THR A 123 2.61 16.47 6.18
N GLY A 124 2.59 16.63 4.86
CA GLY A 124 3.76 17.03 4.08
C GLY A 124 4.72 15.90 3.73
N LYS A 125 4.23 14.66 3.62
CA LYS A 125 5.01 13.51 3.12
C LYS A 125 5.78 13.84 1.84
N THR A 126 5.16 14.51 0.91
CA THR A 126 5.75 14.92 -0.37
C THR A 126 7.01 15.77 -0.21
N TRP A 127 7.04 16.67 0.79
CA TRP A 127 8.23 17.48 1.06
C TRP A 127 9.42 16.62 1.49
N SER A 128 9.18 15.61 2.33
CA SER A 128 10.19 14.63 2.72
C SER A 128 10.67 13.82 1.53
N VAL A 129 9.74 13.38 0.66
CA VAL A 129 10.09 12.58 -0.52
C VAL A 129 10.88 13.38 -1.55
N LYS A 130 10.60 14.67 -1.73
CA LYS A 130 11.44 15.55 -2.56
C LYS A 130 12.89 15.56 -2.08
N GLU A 131 13.07 15.70 -0.79
CA GLU A 131 14.41 15.68 -0.19
C GLU A 131 15.07 14.30 -0.32
N VAL A 132 14.30 13.21 -0.14
CA VAL A 132 14.79 11.83 -0.39
C VAL A 132 15.22 11.67 -1.84
N ALA A 133 14.41 12.16 -2.79
CA ALA A 133 14.72 12.08 -4.23
C ALA A 133 16.03 12.81 -4.56
N GLN A 134 16.24 14.00 -4.00
CA GLN A 134 17.51 14.74 -4.17
C GLN A 134 18.70 13.93 -3.61
N GLY A 135 18.55 13.33 -2.44
CA GLY A 135 19.60 12.50 -1.87
C GLY A 135 19.91 11.26 -2.72
N ILE A 136 18.91 10.66 -3.32
CA ILE A 136 19.08 9.52 -4.24
C ILE A 136 19.76 9.96 -5.54
N GLU A 137 19.33 11.08 -6.12
CA GLU A 137 19.91 11.65 -7.34
C GLU A 137 21.40 11.99 -7.18
N GLU A 138 21.80 12.57 -6.04
CA GLU A 138 23.20 12.86 -5.71
C GLU A 138 24.08 11.60 -5.66
N SER A 139 23.48 10.46 -5.35
CA SER A 139 24.19 9.17 -5.38
C SER A 139 24.24 8.54 -6.77
N GLY A 140 23.68 9.20 -7.80
CA GLY A 140 23.61 8.68 -9.16
C GLY A 140 22.67 7.46 -9.31
N ILE A 141 21.77 7.25 -8.36
CA ILE A 141 20.82 6.13 -8.34
C ILE A 141 19.55 6.57 -9.08
N PRO A 142 19.05 5.82 -10.10
CA PRO A 142 17.81 6.17 -10.76
C PRO A 142 16.61 6.00 -9.82
N LEU A 143 15.67 6.96 -9.84
CA LEU A 143 14.44 6.91 -9.07
C LEU A 143 13.25 7.17 -9.99
N GLY A 144 12.31 6.22 -10.06
CA GLY A 144 11.02 6.40 -10.74
C GLY A 144 9.89 6.65 -9.73
N ALA A 145 9.02 7.61 -10.06
CA ALA A 145 7.85 7.98 -9.25
C ALA A 145 6.57 7.43 -9.88
N PHE A 146 5.77 6.72 -9.08
CA PHE A 146 4.56 6.05 -9.56
C PHE A 146 3.39 6.26 -8.61
N ALA A 147 2.17 6.18 -9.16
CA ALA A 147 0.95 6.28 -8.38
C ALA A 147 -0.11 5.28 -8.88
N PRO A 148 -1.10 4.91 -8.04
CA PRO A 148 -2.09 3.89 -8.40
C PRO A 148 -3.07 4.34 -9.50
N SER A 149 -3.22 5.64 -9.73
CA SER A 149 -4.14 6.17 -10.74
C SER A 149 -3.54 7.33 -11.53
N SER A 150 -4.09 7.61 -12.72
CA SER A 150 -3.69 8.75 -13.54
C SER A 150 -3.96 10.11 -12.87
N GLN A 151 -4.96 10.19 -11.99
CA GLN A 151 -5.22 11.40 -11.21
C GLN A 151 -4.14 11.61 -10.15
N ALA A 152 -3.75 10.55 -9.43
CA ALA A 152 -2.68 10.59 -8.45
C ALA A 152 -1.33 10.90 -9.10
N SER A 153 -0.99 10.26 -10.24
CA SER A 153 0.27 10.53 -10.94
C SER A 153 0.36 11.98 -11.44
N ARG A 154 -0.73 12.55 -11.97
CA ARG A 154 -0.78 13.97 -12.37
C ARG A 154 -0.61 14.92 -11.19
N LYS A 155 -1.06 14.53 -9.99
CA LYS A 155 -0.80 15.30 -8.77
C LYS A 155 0.68 15.30 -8.44
N VAL A 156 1.33 14.12 -8.47
CA VAL A 156 2.77 13.96 -8.24
C VAL A 156 3.58 14.80 -9.25
N GLN A 157 3.22 14.77 -10.54
CA GLN A 157 3.85 15.60 -11.57
C GLN A 157 3.72 17.09 -11.29
N ARG A 158 2.48 17.59 -11.15
CA ARG A 158 2.20 19.03 -11.10
C ARG A 158 2.51 19.68 -9.77
N GLN A 159 2.28 18.99 -8.66
CA GLN A 159 2.43 19.56 -7.31
C GLN A 159 3.77 19.22 -6.70
N ASP A 160 4.32 18.08 -7.08
CA ASP A 160 5.49 17.53 -6.42
C ASP A 160 6.76 17.64 -7.30
N GLY A 161 6.62 18.08 -8.57
CA GLY A 161 7.75 18.37 -9.44
C GLY A 161 8.47 17.12 -9.97
N PHE A 162 7.77 15.98 -10.05
CA PHE A 162 8.26 14.77 -10.68
C PHE A 162 7.63 14.62 -12.07
N ASP A 163 8.18 15.33 -13.05
CA ASP A 163 7.59 15.46 -14.39
C ASP A 163 7.37 14.13 -15.10
N GLU A 164 8.18 13.12 -14.80
CA GLU A 164 8.08 11.78 -15.38
C GLU A 164 7.24 10.81 -14.54
N ALA A 165 6.59 11.28 -13.47
CA ALA A 165 5.75 10.42 -12.66
C ALA A 165 4.58 9.86 -13.49
N THR A 166 4.33 8.55 -13.36
CA THR A 166 3.30 7.85 -14.13
C THR A 166 2.54 6.85 -13.26
N THR A 167 1.73 6.00 -13.89
CA THR A 167 0.94 5.01 -13.14
C THR A 167 1.71 3.71 -12.92
N ILE A 168 1.36 2.99 -11.84
CA ILE A 168 1.87 1.62 -11.61
C ILE A 168 1.51 0.72 -12.80
N ALA A 169 0.29 0.86 -13.36
CA ALA A 169 -0.14 0.07 -14.50
C ALA A 169 0.78 0.28 -15.72
N GLU A 170 1.20 1.52 -15.98
CA GLU A 170 2.17 1.81 -17.05
C GLU A 170 3.54 1.21 -16.75
N LEU A 171 4.03 1.35 -15.52
CA LEU A 171 5.30 0.71 -15.11
C LEU A 171 5.30 -0.79 -15.38
N LEU A 172 4.21 -1.48 -15.04
CA LEU A 172 4.14 -2.94 -15.15
C LEU A 172 4.15 -3.45 -16.61
N VAL A 173 3.78 -2.61 -17.59
CA VAL A 173 3.74 -2.99 -19.01
C VAL A 173 4.86 -2.35 -19.84
N ASN A 174 5.56 -1.35 -19.34
CA ASN A 174 6.58 -0.61 -20.08
C ASN A 174 7.99 -1.11 -19.77
N GLU A 175 8.49 -2.05 -20.58
CA GLU A 175 9.80 -2.66 -20.38
C GLU A 175 10.96 -1.65 -20.40
N LYS A 176 10.85 -0.57 -21.19
CA LYS A 176 11.88 0.48 -21.23
C LYS A 176 11.99 1.18 -19.88
N LYS A 177 10.86 1.64 -19.32
CA LYS A 177 10.82 2.24 -17.97
C LYS A 177 11.32 1.28 -16.89
N GLN A 178 10.99 -0.01 -17.01
CA GLN A 178 11.49 -1.02 -16.08
C GLN A 178 13.03 -1.12 -16.13
N ALA A 179 13.62 -1.12 -17.33
CA ALA A 179 15.08 -1.21 -17.50
C ALA A 179 15.81 0.03 -16.96
N GLU A 180 15.23 1.21 -17.08
CA GLU A 180 15.75 2.48 -16.54
C GLU A 180 15.88 2.48 -15.02
N LEU A 181 15.13 1.61 -14.32
CA LEU A 181 15.15 1.48 -12.86
C LEU A 181 16.13 0.42 -12.34
N SER A 182 16.98 -0.12 -13.20
CA SER A 182 17.95 -1.16 -12.80
C SER A 182 18.92 -0.64 -11.74
N GLY A 183 18.97 -1.32 -10.59
CA GLY A 183 19.75 -0.93 -9.41
C GLY A 183 19.23 0.31 -8.68
N GLY A 184 18.04 0.80 -9.05
CA GLY A 184 17.47 2.06 -8.62
C GLY A 184 16.41 1.96 -7.52
N GLY A 185 15.52 2.96 -7.50
CA GLY A 185 14.39 3.08 -6.60
C GLY A 185 13.06 3.17 -7.36
N ILE A 186 12.04 2.54 -6.81
CA ILE A 186 10.64 2.64 -7.22
C ILE A 186 9.88 3.32 -6.09
N TRP A 187 9.53 4.59 -6.27
CA TRP A 187 8.68 5.29 -5.31
C TRP A 187 7.22 5.16 -5.72
N ILE A 188 6.38 4.70 -4.79
CA ILE A 188 4.93 4.65 -4.96
C ILE A 188 4.28 5.62 -3.99
N ASP A 189 3.68 6.69 -4.52
CA ASP A 189 2.82 7.58 -3.73
C ASP A 189 1.38 7.04 -3.66
N GLU A 190 0.67 7.42 -2.62
CA GLU A 190 -0.69 6.92 -2.29
C GLU A 190 -0.76 5.37 -2.25
N ALA A 191 0.29 4.74 -1.71
CA ALA A 191 0.43 3.27 -1.68
C ALA A 191 -0.70 2.55 -0.94
N GLY A 192 -1.44 3.24 -0.05
CA GLY A 192 -2.67 2.73 0.59
C GLY A 192 -3.81 2.41 -0.39
N MET A 193 -3.73 2.90 -1.63
CA MET A 193 -4.70 2.59 -2.69
C MET A 193 -4.30 1.38 -3.55
N VAL A 194 -3.16 0.74 -3.28
CA VAL A 194 -2.64 -0.39 -4.07
C VAL A 194 -3.08 -1.71 -3.45
N GLY A 195 -3.70 -2.57 -4.25
CA GLY A 195 -4.09 -3.92 -3.83
C GLY A 195 -2.93 -4.90 -3.73
N ASN A 196 -3.17 -6.05 -3.10
CA ASN A 196 -2.14 -7.05 -2.84
C ASN A 196 -1.57 -7.66 -4.13
N ALA A 197 -2.40 -7.90 -5.13
CA ALA A 197 -1.97 -8.47 -6.41
C ALA A 197 -1.01 -7.53 -7.14
N THR A 198 -1.38 -6.26 -7.29
CA THR A 198 -0.56 -5.23 -7.93
C THR A 198 0.74 -4.98 -7.16
N MET A 199 0.70 -4.92 -5.83
CA MET A 199 1.92 -4.76 -5.02
C MET A 199 2.87 -5.95 -5.18
N ASN A 200 2.36 -7.19 -5.24
CA ASN A 200 3.18 -8.37 -5.51
C ASN A 200 3.84 -8.34 -6.90
N GLN A 201 3.17 -7.75 -7.91
CA GLN A 201 3.77 -7.55 -9.25
C GLN A 201 4.90 -6.52 -9.20
N VAL A 202 4.70 -5.40 -8.50
CA VAL A 202 5.74 -4.37 -8.29
C VAL A 202 6.94 -4.96 -7.55
N ILE A 203 6.73 -5.73 -6.49
CA ILE A 203 7.80 -6.42 -5.77
C ILE A 203 8.57 -7.38 -6.70
N GLY A 204 7.88 -8.15 -7.52
CA GLY A 204 8.50 -9.03 -8.51
C GLY A 204 9.35 -8.27 -9.53
N LEU A 205 8.84 -7.15 -10.02
CA LEU A 205 9.56 -6.24 -10.91
C LEU A 205 10.80 -5.64 -10.24
N ALA A 206 10.66 -5.09 -9.04
CA ALA A 206 11.75 -4.47 -8.29
C ALA A 206 12.90 -5.49 -8.07
N LYS A 207 12.57 -6.72 -7.72
CA LYS A 207 13.56 -7.80 -7.61
C LYS A 207 14.27 -8.11 -8.93
N LYS A 208 13.52 -8.18 -10.04
CA LYS A 208 14.07 -8.41 -11.39
C LYS A 208 15.06 -7.31 -11.78
N GLN A 209 14.76 -6.07 -11.39
CA GLN A 209 15.59 -4.89 -11.68
C GLN A 209 16.67 -4.62 -10.61
N ASN A 210 16.75 -5.45 -9.56
CA ASN A 210 17.59 -5.17 -8.38
C ASN A 210 17.33 -3.75 -7.81
N ALA A 211 16.07 -3.28 -7.91
CA ALA A 211 15.62 -2.00 -7.42
C ALA A 211 15.03 -2.12 -6.00
N ARG A 212 14.94 -1.00 -5.30
CA ARG A 212 14.31 -0.90 -3.97
C ARG A 212 12.98 -0.19 -4.09
N ILE A 213 12.11 -0.38 -3.11
CA ILE A 213 10.78 0.22 -3.09
C ILE A 213 10.68 1.21 -1.93
N LEU A 214 10.24 2.45 -2.23
CA LEU A 214 9.82 3.44 -1.25
C LEU A 214 8.31 3.60 -1.35
N LEU A 215 7.59 3.31 -0.27
CA LEU A 215 6.15 3.46 -0.19
C LEU A 215 5.79 4.67 0.65
N THR A 216 4.94 5.54 0.09
CA THR A 216 4.34 6.65 0.83
C THR A 216 2.82 6.52 0.80
N GLY A 217 2.17 6.78 1.93
CA GLY A 217 0.72 6.68 2.01
C GLY A 217 0.17 6.91 3.40
N ASP A 218 -1.12 6.73 3.51
CA ASP A 218 -1.87 6.77 4.76
C ASP A 218 -2.55 5.41 4.96
N THR A 219 -2.10 4.65 5.95
CA THR A 219 -2.63 3.31 6.24
C THR A 219 -4.03 3.33 6.86
N ARG A 220 -4.54 4.51 7.21
CA ARG A 220 -5.91 4.72 7.72
C ARG A 220 -6.90 5.10 6.62
N GLN A 221 -6.43 5.52 5.45
CA GLN A 221 -7.26 5.77 4.29
C GLN A 221 -7.54 4.44 3.59
N HIS A 222 -8.73 3.89 3.85
CA HIS A 222 -9.19 2.69 3.15
C HIS A 222 -9.76 3.12 1.82
N ASN A 223 -9.17 2.62 0.73
CA ASN A 223 -9.89 2.60 -0.56
C ASN A 223 -9.02 2.12 -1.72
N SER A 224 -8.38 0.96 -1.58
CA SER A 224 -8.00 0.23 -2.78
C SER A 224 -9.27 -0.18 -3.52
N VAL A 225 -9.35 0.12 -4.82
CA VAL A 225 -10.40 -0.41 -5.70
C VAL A 225 -10.17 -1.91 -5.91
N GLU A 226 -8.92 -2.34 -5.82
CA GLU A 226 -8.51 -3.73 -5.86
C GLU A 226 -8.60 -4.37 -4.47
N ARG A 227 -8.66 -5.70 -4.45
CA ARG A 227 -8.65 -6.49 -3.22
C ARG A 227 -7.35 -6.33 -2.45
N GLY A 228 -7.46 -6.11 -1.14
CA GLY A 228 -6.35 -6.05 -0.20
C GLY A 228 -5.93 -4.63 0.17
N ASP A 229 -5.07 -4.57 1.16
CA ASP A 229 -4.51 -3.34 1.74
C ASP A 229 -3.01 -3.57 1.95
N ALA A 230 -2.28 -3.54 0.83
CA ALA A 230 -0.88 -3.94 0.79
C ALA A 230 -0.01 -3.10 1.74
N LEU A 231 -0.21 -1.77 1.77
CA LEU A 231 0.57 -0.87 2.64
C LEU A 231 0.38 -1.23 4.11
N ARG A 232 -0.87 -1.44 4.56
CA ARG A 232 -1.18 -1.80 5.94
C ARG A 232 -0.63 -3.18 6.31
N ILE A 233 -0.72 -4.14 5.40
CA ILE A 233 -0.16 -5.49 5.61
C ILE A 233 1.36 -5.42 5.78
N ILE A 234 2.06 -4.65 4.94
CA ILE A 234 3.49 -4.44 5.05
C ILE A 234 3.85 -3.76 6.37
N GLU A 235 3.15 -2.68 6.74
CA GLU A 235 3.39 -1.95 7.99
C GLU A 235 3.16 -2.83 9.23
N GLN A 236 2.06 -3.60 9.28
CA GLN A 236 1.70 -4.38 10.46
C GLN A 236 2.43 -5.73 10.59
N TYR A 237 2.73 -6.37 9.47
CA TYR A 237 3.24 -7.74 9.46
C TYR A 237 4.58 -7.92 8.74
N GLY A 238 5.05 -6.89 8.05
CA GLY A 238 6.30 -6.95 7.28
C GLY A 238 7.58 -6.88 8.13
N GLU A 239 7.46 -6.51 9.40
CA GLU A 239 8.61 -6.31 10.32
C GLU A 239 9.60 -5.22 9.85
N VAL A 240 9.14 -4.31 8.99
CA VAL A 240 9.90 -3.15 8.54
C VAL A 240 9.53 -1.92 9.36
N GLU A 241 10.51 -1.09 9.66
CA GLU A 241 10.26 0.16 10.35
C GLU A 241 9.61 1.18 9.42
N ALA A 242 8.58 1.88 9.91
CA ALA A 242 7.93 2.96 9.19
C ALA A 242 8.27 4.32 9.82
N ALA A 243 8.73 5.26 9.01
CA ALA A 243 8.83 6.65 9.44
C ALA A 243 7.46 7.31 9.36
N SER A 244 6.88 7.66 10.51
CA SER A 244 5.55 8.27 10.60
C SER A 244 5.63 9.79 10.72
N ILE A 245 4.90 10.51 9.85
CA ILE A 245 4.75 11.96 9.90
C ILE A 245 3.33 12.27 10.36
N THR A 246 3.19 12.76 11.57
CA THR A 246 1.89 12.96 12.24
C THR A 246 1.43 14.41 12.24
N GLN A 247 2.36 15.38 12.26
CA GLN A 247 2.04 16.80 12.32
C GLN A 247 1.37 17.32 11.05
N ASN A 248 0.16 17.84 11.17
CA ASN A 248 -0.58 18.42 10.05
C ASN A 248 -0.14 19.87 9.79
N ARG A 249 0.40 20.15 8.61
CA ARG A 249 0.87 21.49 8.21
C ARG A 249 -0.09 22.27 7.31
N ARG A 250 -1.11 21.61 6.73
CA ARG A 250 -2.07 22.28 5.82
C ARG A 250 -3.07 23.17 6.53
N GLN A 251 -3.24 22.97 7.84
CA GLN A 251 -4.25 23.71 8.60
C GLN A 251 -3.56 24.79 9.43
N GLN A 252 -3.71 26.04 9.00
CA GLN A 252 -3.13 27.21 9.69
C GLN A 252 -3.98 27.68 10.89
N HIS A 253 -5.27 27.29 10.98
CA HIS A 253 -6.15 27.63 12.11
C HIS A 253 -6.18 26.51 13.15
N GLU A 254 -5.83 26.84 14.38
CA GLU A 254 -5.71 25.90 15.51
C GLU A 254 -7.03 25.20 15.83
N SER A 255 -8.16 25.93 15.83
CA SER A 255 -9.50 25.38 16.03
C SER A 255 -9.92 24.35 14.96
N TYR A 256 -9.47 24.54 13.72
CA TYR A 256 -9.76 23.62 12.64
C TYR A 256 -8.88 22.37 12.71
N ARG A 257 -7.66 22.51 13.23
CA ARG A 257 -6.73 21.39 13.50
C ARG A 257 -7.28 20.48 14.58
N GLU A 258 -7.73 21.04 15.71
CA GLU A 258 -8.35 20.30 16.81
C GLU A 258 -9.61 19.55 16.37
N ALA A 259 -10.48 20.18 15.57
CA ALA A 259 -11.69 19.54 15.04
C ALA A 259 -11.37 18.34 14.12
N VAL A 260 -10.37 18.47 13.25
CA VAL A 260 -9.95 17.39 12.34
C VAL A 260 -9.24 16.26 13.12
N GLU A 261 -8.47 16.58 14.14
CA GLU A 261 -7.86 15.58 15.03
C GLU A 261 -8.92 14.80 15.82
N ALA A 262 -9.91 15.50 16.38
CA ALA A 262 -11.03 14.88 17.10
C ALA A 262 -11.82 13.93 16.19
N LEU A 263 -12.19 14.38 14.98
CA LEU A 263 -12.89 13.54 13.99
C LEU A 263 -12.05 12.32 13.55
N SER A 264 -10.75 12.50 13.37
CA SER A 264 -9.86 11.43 12.93
C SER A 264 -9.57 10.40 14.02
N ASN A 265 -9.75 10.77 15.28
CA ASN A 265 -9.62 9.88 16.45
C ASN A 265 -10.95 9.22 16.85
N GLY A 266 -12.03 9.43 16.05
CA GLY A 266 -13.36 8.86 16.33
C GLY A 266 -14.07 9.50 17.53
N GLN A 267 -13.64 10.66 17.97
CA GLN A 267 -14.35 11.47 18.97
C GLN A 267 -15.42 12.27 18.22
N GLN A 268 -16.70 11.94 18.47
CA GLN A 268 -17.86 12.72 18.02
C GLN A 268 -18.21 13.80 19.03
#